data_513cbed842f33ec5df2014ddb10c4cf0
#
_entry.id   513cbed842f33ec5df2014ddb10c4cf0
#
_cell.length_a   1.000
_cell.length_b   1.000
_cell.length_c   1.000
_cell.angle_alpha   90.00
_cell.angle_beta   90.00
_cell.angle_gamma   90.00
#
_symmetry.space_group_name_H-M   'P 1'
#
loop_
_entity.id
_entity.type
_entity.pdbx_description
1 polymer ?
#
loop_
_entity_poly.entity_id
_entity_poly.type
_entity_poly.pdbx_seq_one_letter_code
_entity_poly.pdbx_strand_id
1 'polypeptide(L)'
;MTISKLFAILVCAVALPAAAQATPAANYTDLWWNPNENGWGLTITQHPTNQIWAIWYTYDPRQQDPSSPGAYKPLWINMPGGTWTSPTTLTGDVYVLNGTPFFQPGSNRQQTRVGTFSFSFTSASSGTFTYNISPPQGLSSNDPAFGLPSMSGTKQIERLQF
;
A
#
# COMPACT_ATOMS: atom_id res chain seq x y z
N MET A 1 -66.25 16.33 3.00
CA MET A 1 -65.74 14.98 2.74
C MET A 1 -64.54 15.11 1.77
N THR A 2 -63.34 15.27 2.35
CA THR A 2 -62.10 15.61 1.62
C THR A 2 -61.27 14.34 1.44
N ILE A 3 -61.13 13.88 0.20
CA ILE A 3 -60.34 12.69 -0.14
C ILE A 3 -58.90 13.12 -0.32
N SER A 4 -58.03 12.74 0.66
CA SER A 4 -56.59 12.93 0.58
C SER A 4 -55.97 11.86 -0.31
N LYS A 5 -55.40 12.23 -1.46
CA LYS A 5 -54.67 11.30 -2.34
C LYS A 5 -53.24 11.15 -1.84
N LEU A 6 -52.91 9.98 -1.28
CA LEU A 6 -51.52 9.58 -0.95
C LEU A 6 -50.82 9.26 -2.27
N PHE A 7 -49.81 10.02 -2.62
CA PHE A 7 -48.84 9.66 -3.69
C PHE A 7 -47.72 8.81 -3.08
N ALA A 8 -47.67 7.54 -3.39
CA ALA A 8 -46.55 6.68 -3.04
C ALA A 8 -45.44 6.88 -4.09
N ILE A 9 -44.33 7.48 -3.66
CA ILE A 9 -43.10 7.60 -4.48
C ILE A 9 -42.36 6.28 -4.40
N LEU A 10 -42.34 5.51 -5.49
CA LEU A 10 -41.55 4.29 -5.64
C LEU A 10 -40.08 4.70 -5.92
N VAL A 11 -39.22 4.66 -4.91
CA VAL A 11 -37.77 4.85 -5.08
C VAL A 11 -37.18 3.57 -5.63
N CYS A 12 -36.89 3.52 -6.92
CA CYS A 12 -36.14 2.42 -7.55
C CYS A 12 -34.66 2.58 -7.15
N ALA A 13 -34.17 1.77 -6.22
CA ALA A 13 -32.76 1.67 -5.92
C ALA A 13 -32.04 0.96 -7.07
N VAL A 14 -31.30 1.73 -7.88
CA VAL A 14 -30.40 1.16 -8.90
C VAL A 14 -29.18 0.60 -8.20
N ALA A 15 -29.10 -0.72 -8.05
CA ALA A 15 -27.90 -1.39 -7.59
C ALA A 15 -26.85 -1.30 -8.71
N LEU A 16 -25.81 -0.49 -8.50
CA LEU A 16 -24.65 -0.48 -9.38
C LEU A 16 -23.90 -1.81 -9.22
N PRO A 17 -23.56 -2.53 -10.32
CA PRO A 17 -22.76 -3.74 -10.22
C PRO A 17 -21.39 -3.38 -9.64
N ALA A 18 -20.99 -4.04 -8.55
CA ALA A 18 -19.61 -3.98 -8.07
C ALA A 18 -18.72 -4.56 -9.19
N ALA A 19 -17.76 -3.78 -9.66
CA ALA A 19 -16.80 -4.25 -10.65
C ALA A 19 -16.05 -5.45 -10.06
N ALA A 20 -16.14 -6.61 -10.71
CA ALA A 20 -15.43 -7.79 -10.29
C ALA A 20 -13.92 -7.55 -10.41
N GLN A 21 -13.19 -7.84 -9.33
CA GLN A 21 -11.73 -7.77 -9.34
C GLN A 21 -11.16 -8.78 -10.34
N ALA A 22 -10.14 -8.37 -11.12
CA ALA A 22 -9.50 -9.27 -12.07
C ALA A 22 -8.77 -10.41 -11.33
N THR A 23 -8.76 -11.59 -11.92
CA THR A 23 -7.97 -12.72 -11.40
C THR A 23 -6.52 -12.56 -11.82
N PRO A 24 -5.54 -12.60 -10.88
CA PRO A 24 -4.13 -12.49 -11.22
C PRO A 24 -3.64 -13.64 -12.09
N ALA A 25 -2.75 -13.34 -13.04
CA ALA A 25 -2.22 -14.29 -14.01
C ALA A 25 -1.26 -15.33 -13.39
N ALA A 26 -0.69 -15.02 -12.22
CA ALA A 26 0.25 -15.88 -11.50
C ALA A 26 0.16 -15.64 -9.99
N ASN A 27 0.79 -16.49 -9.20
CA ASN A 27 1.08 -16.21 -7.79
C ASN A 27 2.39 -15.41 -7.73
N TYR A 28 2.30 -14.19 -7.20
CA TYR A 28 3.42 -13.26 -7.08
C TYR A 28 4.06 -13.25 -5.68
N THR A 29 3.69 -14.18 -4.82
CA THR A 29 4.33 -14.34 -3.50
C THR A 29 5.81 -14.59 -3.65
N ASP A 30 6.64 -13.70 -3.16
CA ASP A 30 8.10 -13.85 -3.03
C ASP A 30 8.74 -12.56 -2.49
N LEU A 31 10.08 -12.56 -2.47
CA LEU A 31 10.93 -11.39 -2.35
C LEU A 31 11.18 -10.80 -3.75
N TRP A 32 11.11 -9.48 -3.84
CA TRP A 32 11.28 -8.72 -5.07
C TRP A 32 12.28 -7.60 -4.84
N TRP A 33 13.13 -7.34 -5.82
CA TRP A 33 14.19 -6.35 -5.71
C TRP A 33 14.55 -5.78 -7.08
N ASN A 34 15.45 -4.80 -7.10
CA ASN A 34 16.12 -4.36 -8.32
C ASN A 34 17.60 -4.73 -8.21
N PRO A 35 18.16 -5.59 -9.06
CA PRO A 35 19.57 -6.01 -8.98
C PRO A 35 20.57 -4.86 -9.21
N ASN A 36 20.13 -3.75 -9.77
CA ASN A 36 20.96 -2.57 -10.03
C ASN A 36 20.83 -1.49 -8.93
N GLU A 37 19.99 -1.72 -7.91
CA GLU A 37 19.72 -0.73 -6.87
C GLU A 37 19.76 -1.37 -5.49
N ASN A 38 20.70 -0.96 -4.63
CA ASN A 38 20.80 -1.42 -3.26
C ASN A 38 19.94 -0.57 -2.30
N GLY A 39 19.68 -1.11 -1.10
CA GLY A 39 19.07 -0.39 0.01
C GLY A 39 17.55 -0.42 0.06
N TRP A 40 16.90 -1.22 -0.79
CA TRP A 40 15.47 -1.45 -0.74
C TRP A 40 15.07 -2.80 -1.34
N GLY A 41 13.88 -3.24 -1.01
CA GLY A 41 13.27 -4.46 -1.55
C GLY A 41 11.82 -4.57 -1.12
N LEU A 42 11.14 -5.58 -1.65
CA LEU A 42 9.74 -5.85 -1.38
C LEU A 42 9.55 -7.29 -0.96
N THR A 43 8.62 -7.53 -0.05
CA THR A 43 7.99 -8.83 0.15
C THR A 43 6.56 -8.74 -0.36
N ILE A 44 6.15 -9.66 -1.20
CA ILE A 44 4.77 -9.81 -1.64
C ILE A 44 4.25 -11.15 -1.11
N THR A 45 3.12 -11.13 -0.42
CA THR A 45 2.39 -12.33 0.00
C THR A 45 1.00 -12.27 -0.62
N GLN A 46 0.65 -13.25 -1.43
CA GLN A 46 -0.66 -13.37 -2.08
C GLN A 46 -1.48 -14.47 -1.41
N HIS A 47 -2.62 -14.09 -0.86
CA HIS A 47 -3.58 -15.02 -0.26
C HIS A 47 -4.34 -15.79 -1.37
N PRO A 48 -4.87 -17.01 -1.09
CA PRO A 48 -5.71 -17.74 -2.05
C PRO A 48 -6.94 -16.98 -2.57
N THR A 49 -7.43 -15.98 -1.83
CA THR A 49 -8.49 -15.06 -2.29
C THR A 49 -7.98 -13.94 -3.20
N ASN A 50 -6.72 -13.99 -3.62
CA ASN A 50 -6.03 -12.99 -4.44
C ASN A 50 -5.78 -11.64 -3.74
N GLN A 51 -6.04 -11.53 -2.45
CA GLN A 51 -5.59 -10.38 -1.67
C GLN A 51 -4.08 -10.42 -1.50
N ILE A 52 -3.46 -9.24 -1.52
CA ILE A 52 -2.02 -9.07 -1.35
C ILE A 52 -1.74 -8.41 -0.01
N TRP A 53 -0.66 -8.84 0.63
CA TRP A 53 0.04 -8.05 1.61
C TRP A 53 1.46 -7.84 1.12
N ALA A 54 1.86 -6.60 0.91
CA ALA A 54 3.23 -6.29 0.54
C ALA A 54 3.88 -5.36 1.57
N ILE A 55 5.20 -5.52 1.73
CA ILE A 55 6.02 -4.63 2.57
C ILE A 55 7.16 -4.13 1.71
N TRP A 56 7.35 -2.82 1.69
CA TRP A 56 8.50 -2.17 1.10
C TRP A 56 9.50 -1.87 2.21
N TYR A 57 10.64 -2.53 2.17
CA TYR A 57 11.79 -2.31 3.05
C TYR A 57 12.68 -1.25 2.42
N THR A 58 12.95 -0.18 3.15
CA THR A 58 13.82 0.91 2.69
C THR A 58 14.44 1.61 3.89
N TYR A 59 15.17 2.67 3.66
CA TYR A 59 15.69 3.56 4.69
C TYR A 59 14.85 4.84 4.80
N ASP A 60 14.75 5.35 6.04
CA ASP A 60 13.96 6.53 6.35
C ASP A 60 14.56 7.78 5.67
N PRO A 61 13.81 8.44 4.77
CA PRO A 61 14.30 9.61 4.06
C PRO A 61 14.29 10.89 4.88
N ARG A 62 13.76 10.86 6.13
CA ARG A 62 13.61 12.06 6.98
C ARG A 62 14.94 12.56 7.55
N GLN A 63 15.92 11.68 7.71
CA GLN A 63 17.24 11.98 8.20
C GLN A 63 18.31 11.49 7.23
N GLN A 64 18.78 12.38 6.39
CA GLN A 64 19.79 12.09 5.37
C GLN A 64 21.21 12.52 5.76
N ASP A 65 21.37 13.31 6.82
CA ASP A 65 22.69 13.70 7.35
C ASP A 65 23.33 12.48 8.04
N PRO A 66 24.44 11.94 7.49
CA PRO A 66 25.10 10.75 8.06
C PRO A 66 25.63 10.93 9.48
N SER A 67 25.85 12.18 9.92
CA SER A 67 26.27 12.49 11.27
C SER A 67 25.12 12.49 12.29
N SER A 68 23.87 12.48 11.82
CA SER A 68 22.69 12.48 12.69
C SER A 68 22.46 11.11 13.32
N PRO A 69 22.14 11.01 14.61
CA PRO A 69 21.86 9.74 15.29
C PRO A 69 20.63 8.99 14.72
N GLY A 70 19.82 9.63 13.89
CA GLY A 70 18.65 9.06 13.23
C GLY A 70 18.85 8.72 11.76
N ALA A 71 20.06 8.95 11.20
CA ALA A 71 20.32 8.71 9.79
C ALA A 71 20.11 7.26 9.38
N TYR A 72 19.49 7.07 8.22
CA TYR A 72 19.36 5.76 7.56
C TYR A 72 18.72 4.64 8.41
N LYS A 73 17.82 5.00 9.34
CA LYS A 73 17.05 3.96 10.06
C LYS A 73 16.19 3.17 9.10
N PRO A 74 16.03 1.85 9.31
CA PRO A 74 15.08 1.07 8.54
C PRO A 74 13.68 1.66 8.60
N LEU A 75 13.01 1.70 7.45
CA LEU A 75 11.62 2.08 7.33
C LEU A 75 10.87 0.97 6.60
N TRP A 76 9.79 0.49 7.22
CA TRP A 76 8.90 -0.49 6.63
C TRP A 76 7.60 0.19 6.22
N ILE A 77 7.35 0.18 4.93
CA ILE A 77 6.16 0.78 4.34
C ILE A 77 5.20 -0.35 4.00
N ASN A 78 3.98 -0.26 4.52
CA ASN A 78 3.00 -1.33 4.40
C ASN A 78 2.01 -1.04 3.26
N MET A 79 1.71 -2.06 2.49
CA MET A 79 0.82 -2.05 1.34
C MET A 79 -0.19 -3.21 1.49
N PRO A 80 -1.16 -3.08 2.43
CA PRO A 80 -2.14 -4.12 2.70
C PRO A 80 -3.27 -4.07 1.67
N GLY A 81 -3.58 -5.20 1.08
CA GLY A 81 -4.69 -5.31 0.13
C GLY A 81 -4.36 -4.67 -1.22
N GLY A 82 -5.38 -4.14 -1.85
CA GLY A 82 -5.35 -3.58 -3.19
C GLY A 82 -6.37 -4.23 -4.10
N THR A 83 -6.49 -3.69 -5.31
CA THR A 83 -7.42 -4.14 -6.32
C THR A 83 -6.67 -4.57 -7.57
N TRP A 84 -6.91 -5.78 -8.04
CA TRP A 84 -6.45 -6.23 -9.34
C TRP A 84 -7.28 -5.55 -10.43
N THR A 85 -6.67 -4.56 -11.09
CA THR A 85 -7.29 -3.82 -12.21
C THR A 85 -7.13 -4.55 -13.54
N SER A 86 -6.17 -5.48 -13.61
CA SER A 86 -5.98 -6.45 -14.69
C SER A 86 -5.34 -7.73 -14.12
N PRO A 87 -5.21 -8.82 -14.90
CA PRO A 87 -4.51 -10.03 -14.43
C PRO A 87 -3.05 -9.81 -14.04
N THR A 88 -2.44 -8.71 -14.44
CA THR A 88 -1.04 -8.39 -14.17
C THR A 88 -0.83 -7.07 -13.44
N THR A 89 -1.90 -6.34 -13.13
CA THR A 89 -1.80 -5.02 -12.47
C THR A 89 -2.61 -4.99 -11.19
N LEU A 90 -1.94 -4.67 -10.09
CA LEU A 90 -2.52 -4.42 -8.77
C LEU A 90 -2.26 -2.97 -8.38
N THR A 91 -3.27 -2.32 -7.80
CA THR A 91 -3.14 -0.97 -7.22
C THR A 91 -3.67 -0.96 -5.80
N GLY A 92 -3.12 -0.12 -4.93
CA GLY A 92 -3.58 -0.02 -3.55
C GLY A 92 -3.00 1.16 -2.80
N ASP A 93 -3.32 1.20 -1.52
CA ASP A 93 -2.90 2.26 -0.62
C ASP A 93 -1.61 1.89 0.13
N VAL A 94 -0.85 2.92 0.48
CA VAL A 94 0.41 2.83 1.21
C VAL A 94 0.25 3.41 2.60
N TYR A 95 0.81 2.70 3.60
CA TYR A 95 0.73 3.09 5.01
C TYR A 95 2.09 3.06 5.69
N VAL A 96 2.31 4.01 6.59
CA VAL A 96 3.39 4.00 7.57
C VAL A 96 2.79 3.71 8.94
N LEU A 97 3.47 2.91 9.74
CA LEU A 97 3.01 2.46 11.03
C LEU A 97 4.06 2.72 12.11
N ASN A 98 3.58 2.93 13.33
CA ASN A 98 4.36 2.77 14.55
C ASN A 98 3.58 1.90 15.55
N GLY A 99 4.22 1.53 16.64
CA GLY A 99 3.58 0.76 17.70
C GLY A 99 4.53 0.42 18.82
N THR A 100 3.98 -0.21 19.87
CA THR A 100 4.78 -0.73 20.98
C THR A 100 5.45 -2.04 20.59
N PRO A 101 6.64 -2.37 21.18
CA PRO A 101 7.26 -3.67 21.01
C PRO A 101 6.33 -4.81 21.43
N PHE A 102 6.43 -5.96 20.78
CA PHE A 102 5.53 -7.11 20.94
C PHE A 102 5.44 -7.65 22.38
N PHE A 103 6.48 -7.45 23.17
CA PHE A 103 6.54 -7.92 24.58
C PHE A 103 5.94 -6.92 25.57
N GLN A 104 5.49 -5.75 25.13
CA GLN A 104 4.81 -4.77 25.96
C GLN A 104 3.30 -4.97 25.86
N PRO A 105 2.56 -5.04 26.99
CA PRO A 105 1.11 -5.12 26.97
C PRO A 105 0.49 -3.84 26.41
N GLY A 106 -0.54 -3.98 25.61
CA GLY A 106 -1.26 -2.89 24.96
C GLY A 106 -0.67 -2.53 23.60
N SER A 107 -1.51 -2.40 22.59
CA SER A 107 -1.07 -2.02 21.26
C SER A 107 -1.45 -0.57 20.99
N ASN A 108 -0.51 0.35 21.19
CA ASN A 108 -0.64 1.73 20.70
C ASN A 108 -0.19 1.80 19.22
N ARG A 109 -0.76 0.92 18.38
CA ARG A 109 -0.49 0.95 16.96
C ARG A 109 -1.19 2.15 16.33
N GLN A 110 -0.42 3.01 15.72
CA GLN A 110 -0.91 4.06 14.83
C GLN A 110 -0.55 3.68 13.40
N GLN A 111 -1.44 4.05 12.48
CA GLN A 111 -1.20 3.86 11.06
C GLN A 111 -1.73 5.08 10.31
N THR A 112 -0.91 5.58 9.37
CA THR A 112 -1.25 6.73 8.54
C THR A 112 -1.15 6.34 7.08
N ARG A 113 -2.22 6.56 6.33
CA ARG A 113 -2.21 6.43 4.87
C ARG A 113 -1.35 7.55 4.30
N VAL A 114 -0.34 7.19 3.52
CA VAL A 114 0.62 8.16 2.98
C VAL A 114 0.66 8.19 1.46
N GLY A 115 -0.17 7.43 0.77
CA GLY A 115 -0.18 7.45 -0.68
C GLY A 115 -0.75 6.19 -1.31
N THR A 116 -0.30 5.91 -2.53
CA THR A 116 -0.73 4.77 -3.34
C THR A 116 0.44 4.04 -3.98
N PHE A 117 0.22 2.78 -4.34
CA PHE A 117 1.17 1.98 -5.11
C PHE A 117 0.49 1.29 -6.29
N SER A 118 1.32 0.85 -7.24
CA SER A 118 0.92 -0.08 -8.29
C SER A 118 2.04 -1.07 -8.58
N PHE A 119 1.69 -2.34 -8.70
CA PHE A 119 2.53 -3.35 -9.32
C PHE A 119 2.00 -3.64 -10.72
N SER A 120 2.90 -3.68 -11.71
CA SER A 120 2.58 -4.10 -13.08
C SER A 120 3.57 -5.18 -13.49
N PHE A 121 3.12 -6.45 -13.44
CA PHE A 121 3.95 -7.60 -13.74
C PHE A 121 4.00 -7.87 -15.25
N THR A 122 5.19 -8.02 -15.80
CA THR A 122 5.42 -8.41 -17.19
C THR A 122 5.58 -9.92 -17.36
N SER A 123 5.92 -10.62 -16.28
CA SER A 123 6.00 -12.08 -16.17
C SER A 123 5.77 -12.53 -14.74
N ALA A 124 5.87 -13.82 -14.46
CA ALA A 124 5.83 -14.35 -13.10
C ALA A 124 7.05 -13.92 -12.25
N SER A 125 8.10 -13.39 -12.86
CA SER A 125 9.36 -13.03 -12.19
C SER A 125 9.87 -11.62 -12.48
N SER A 126 9.15 -10.81 -13.23
CA SER A 126 9.56 -9.44 -13.58
C SER A 126 8.38 -8.49 -13.62
N GLY A 127 8.62 -7.22 -13.33
CA GLY A 127 7.58 -6.20 -13.37
C GLY A 127 8.11 -4.83 -12.99
N THR A 128 7.17 -3.93 -12.69
CA THR A 128 7.44 -2.59 -12.17
C THR A 128 6.69 -2.35 -10.88
N PHE A 129 7.31 -1.62 -9.99
CA PHE A 129 6.73 -1.05 -8.78
C PHE A 129 6.68 0.47 -8.93
N THR A 130 5.48 1.01 -8.96
CA THR A 130 5.23 2.46 -8.96
C THR A 130 4.67 2.87 -7.61
N TYR A 131 5.20 3.95 -7.06
CA TYR A 131 4.75 4.51 -5.78
C TYR A 131 4.52 6.01 -5.90
N ASN A 132 3.55 6.48 -5.13
CA ASN A 132 3.27 7.90 -4.94
C ASN A 132 3.00 8.13 -3.45
N ILE A 133 4.00 8.65 -2.76
CA ILE A 133 3.94 9.00 -1.33
C ILE A 133 3.60 10.48 -1.24
N SER A 134 2.49 10.79 -0.60
CA SER A 134 2.01 12.15 -0.35
C SER A 134 1.34 12.17 1.03
N PRO A 135 2.11 12.33 2.11
CA PRO A 135 1.56 12.32 3.47
C PRO A 135 0.56 13.45 3.68
N PRO A 136 -0.48 13.25 4.52
CA PRO A 136 -1.40 14.30 4.88
C PRO A 136 -0.70 15.50 5.50
N GLN A 137 -1.25 16.69 5.33
CA GLN A 137 -0.77 17.90 5.99
C GLN A 137 -1.25 17.96 7.45
N GLY A 138 -0.52 18.70 8.30
CA GLY A 138 -0.94 18.96 9.68
C GLY A 138 -0.86 17.77 10.63
N LEU A 139 -0.07 16.75 10.30
CA LEU A 139 0.17 15.61 11.19
C LEU A 139 0.83 16.06 12.50
N SER A 140 0.46 15.43 13.61
CA SER A 140 1.13 15.65 14.89
C SER A 140 2.53 15.03 14.90
N SER A 141 3.42 15.52 15.76
CA SER A 141 4.80 14.98 15.88
C SER A 141 4.84 13.50 16.31
N ASN A 142 3.76 12.97 16.87
CA ASN A 142 3.65 11.55 17.24
C ASN A 142 3.14 10.65 16.12
N ASP A 143 2.69 11.24 15.01
CA ASP A 143 2.22 10.46 13.86
C ASP A 143 3.38 9.76 13.15
N PRO A 144 3.26 8.48 12.76
CA PRO A 144 4.32 7.74 12.10
C PRO A 144 4.78 8.36 10.77
N ALA A 145 3.92 9.13 10.11
CA ALA A 145 4.23 9.81 8.85
C ALA A 145 4.68 11.28 9.03
N PHE A 146 4.78 11.77 10.29
CA PHE A 146 5.24 13.14 10.52
C PHE A 146 6.63 13.39 9.92
N GLY A 147 6.74 14.45 9.13
CA GLY A 147 8.00 14.82 8.47
C GLY A 147 8.40 13.93 7.28
N LEU A 148 7.60 12.92 6.93
CA LEU A 148 7.87 12.10 5.73
C LEU A 148 7.71 12.98 4.47
N PRO A 149 8.73 13.07 3.59
CA PRO A 149 8.63 13.88 2.38
C PRO A 149 7.71 13.22 1.35
N SER A 150 7.10 14.06 0.51
CA SER A 150 6.44 13.56 -0.70
C SER A 150 7.48 13.04 -1.68
N MET A 151 7.23 11.85 -2.24
CA MET A 151 8.11 11.21 -3.22
C MET A 151 7.31 10.28 -4.14
N SER A 152 7.72 10.21 -5.39
CA SER A 152 7.09 9.31 -6.36
C SER A 152 8.14 8.74 -7.31
N GLY A 153 7.82 7.59 -7.90
CA GLY A 153 8.72 6.96 -8.86
C GLY A 153 8.22 5.62 -9.34
N THR A 154 8.91 5.11 -10.34
CA THR A 154 8.71 3.75 -10.87
C THR A 154 10.05 3.03 -10.87
N LYS A 155 10.06 1.81 -10.36
CA LYS A 155 11.22 0.94 -10.23
C LYS A 155 10.99 -0.36 -10.99
N GLN A 156 11.99 -0.82 -11.72
CA GLN A 156 11.99 -2.20 -12.21
C GLN A 156 12.17 -3.15 -11.02
N ILE A 157 11.44 -4.24 -11.03
CA ILE A 157 11.54 -5.28 -10.00
C ILE A 157 11.66 -6.66 -10.62
N GLU A 158 12.48 -7.48 -10.01
CA GLU A 158 12.65 -8.88 -10.34
C GLU A 158 12.45 -9.74 -9.09
N ARG A 159 11.93 -10.94 -9.28
CA ARG A 159 11.82 -11.94 -8.22
C ARG A 159 13.23 -12.38 -7.80
N LEU A 160 13.52 -12.33 -6.50
CA LEU A 160 14.81 -12.80 -5.99
C LEU A 160 14.94 -14.30 -6.23
N GLN A 161 16.03 -14.71 -6.84
CA GLN A 161 16.36 -16.11 -7.06
C GLN A 161 17.34 -16.58 -5.97
N PHE A 162 17.09 -17.77 -5.42
CA PHE A 162 17.96 -18.43 -4.44
C PHE A 162 18.64 -19.65 -5.04
#